data_1dfafd5a9cd3c1215ac450d6d2b05c1a
#
_entry.id   1dfafd5a9cd3c1215ac450d6d2b05c1a
#
_cell.length_a   1.000
_cell.length_b   1.000
_cell.length_c   1.000
_cell.angle_alpha   90.00
_cell.angle_beta   90.00
_cell.angle_gamma   90.00
#
_symmetry.space_group_name_H-M   'P 1'
#
loop_
_entity.id
_entity.type
_entity.pdbx_description
1 polymer ?
#
loop_
_entity_poly.entity_id
_entity_poly.type
_entity_poly.pdbx_seq_one_letter_code
_entity_poly.pdbx_strand_id
1 'polypeptide(L)' 'MPSVTIYQEENYCIVSSYTEDAKDLANIVQDLLNKGWSLSGGLTASSSMLFQAFTKI' A
#
# COMPACT_ATOMS: atom_id res chain seq x y z
N MET A 1 -13.46 -8.76 7.17
CA MET A 1 -13.31 -7.50 6.43
C MET A 1 -11.83 -7.17 6.29
N PRO A 2 -11.35 -6.90 5.10
CA PRO A 2 -9.97 -6.45 4.97
C PRO A 2 -9.83 -5.07 5.61
N SER A 3 -8.74 -4.87 6.29
CA SER A 3 -8.43 -3.58 6.92
C SER A 3 -7.56 -2.71 6.03
N VAL A 4 -7.32 -3.15 4.80
CA VAL A 4 -6.47 -2.41 3.86
C VAL A 4 -7.27 -1.25 3.29
N THR A 5 -6.70 -0.05 3.42
CA THR A 5 -7.31 1.16 2.87
C THR A 5 -6.41 1.71 1.77
N ILE A 6 -7.01 2.11 0.67
CA ILE A 6 -6.29 2.64 -0.49
C ILE A 6 -6.74 4.08 -0.73
N TYR A 7 -5.78 5.00 -0.74
CA TYR A 7 -6.00 6.40 -1.09
C TYR A 7 -5.29 6.66 -2.41
N GLN A 8 -6.03 6.69 -3.50
CA GLN A 8 -5.45 6.76 -4.84
C GLN A 8 -5.78 8.09 -5.52
N GLU A 9 -4.74 8.73 -6.04
CA GLU A 9 -4.86 9.89 -6.90
C GLU A 9 -4.35 9.50 -8.29
N GLU A 10 -4.23 10.49 -9.19
CA GLU A 10 -3.84 10.22 -10.56
C GLU A 10 -2.46 9.56 -10.66
N ASN A 11 -1.49 10.11 -9.93
CA ASN A 11 -0.10 9.66 -10.00
C ASN A 11 0.46 9.22 -8.66
N TYR A 12 -0.34 9.22 -7.62
CA TYR A 12 0.12 8.93 -6.27
C TYR A 12 -0.91 8.08 -5.54
N CYS A 13 -0.42 7.14 -4.76
CA CYS A 13 -1.29 6.23 -4.04
C CYS A 13 -0.67 5.89 -2.69
N ILE A 14 -1.48 5.86 -1.65
CA ILE A 14 -1.05 5.42 -0.33
C ILE A 14 -1.95 4.26 0.08
N VAL A 15 -1.32 3.17 0.51
CA VAL A 15 -2.04 2.00 1.01
C VAL A 15 -1.66 1.79 2.46
N SER A 16 -2.65 1.57 3.30
CA SER A 16 -2.42 1.30 4.72
C SER A 16 -3.16 0.06 5.17
N SER A 17 -2.64 -0.59 6.20
CA SER A 17 -3.29 -1.73 6.82
C SER A 17 -2.83 -1.85 8.27
N TYR A 18 -3.52 -2.69 9.03
CA TYR A 18 -3.01 -3.10 10.33
C TYR A 18 -1.85 -4.07 10.15
N THR A 19 -0.92 -4.10 11.11
CA THR A 19 0.23 -5.00 11.03
C THR A 19 -0.19 -6.48 10.95
N GLU A 20 -1.27 -6.84 11.60
CA GLU A 20 -1.78 -8.22 11.56
C GLU A 20 -2.32 -8.62 10.19
N ASP A 21 -2.57 -7.66 9.32
CA ASP A 21 -3.07 -7.90 7.96
C ASP A 21 -1.98 -7.71 6.91
N ALA A 22 -0.72 -7.89 7.29
CA ALA A 22 0.41 -7.70 6.38
C ALA A 22 0.31 -8.57 5.13
N LYS A 23 -0.29 -9.76 5.25
CA LYS A 23 -0.47 -10.65 4.10
C LYS A 23 -1.41 -10.02 3.07
N ASP A 24 -2.49 -9.42 3.54
CA ASP A 24 -3.44 -8.76 2.64
C ASP A 24 -2.78 -7.53 2.02
N LEU A 25 -1.98 -6.80 2.80
CA LEU A 25 -1.24 -5.65 2.28
C LEU A 25 -0.30 -6.09 1.17
N ALA A 26 0.42 -7.20 1.36
CA ALA A 26 1.33 -7.71 0.35
C ALA A 26 0.60 -8.05 -0.95
N ASN A 27 -0.59 -8.63 -0.85
CA ASN A 27 -1.39 -8.95 -2.03
C ASN A 27 -1.81 -7.69 -2.79
N ILE A 28 -2.21 -6.65 -2.06
CA ILE A 28 -2.60 -5.37 -2.68
C ILE A 28 -1.39 -4.69 -3.31
N VAL A 29 -0.25 -4.72 -2.64
CA VAL A 29 1.00 -4.16 -3.17
C VAL A 29 1.34 -4.84 -4.49
N GLN A 30 1.30 -6.17 -4.53
CA GLN A 30 1.60 -6.91 -5.76
C GLN A 30 0.62 -6.55 -6.88
N ASP A 31 -0.65 -6.42 -6.55
CA ASP A 31 -1.67 -6.04 -7.53
C ASP A 31 -1.40 -4.66 -8.13
N LEU A 32 -1.02 -3.70 -7.28
CA LEU A 32 -0.70 -2.36 -7.76
C LEU A 32 0.54 -2.36 -8.65
N LEU A 33 1.57 -3.13 -8.28
CA LEU A 33 2.76 -3.25 -9.11
C LEU A 33 2.41 -3.82 -10.49
N ASN A 34 1.51 -4.80 -10.53
CA ASN A 34 1.05 -5.39 -11.77
C ASN A 34 0.28 -4.38 -12.64
N LYS A 35 -0.29 -3.36 -12.03
CA LYS A 35 -1.05 -2.32 -12.73
C LYS A 35 -0.19 -1.13 -13.17
N GLY A 36 1.10 -1.20 -12.96
CA GLY A 36 2.03 -0.18 -13.40
C GLY A 36 2.44 0.83 -12.34
N TRP A 37 2.02 0.63 -11.11
CA TRP A 37 2.46 1.49 -10.01
C TRP A 37 3.88 1.10 -9.58
N SER A 38 4.64 2.07 -9.09
CA SER A 38 5.98 1.84 -8.58
C SER A 38 6.02 2.20 -7.10
N LEU A 39 6.81 1.46 -6.34
CA LEU A 39 6.99 1.77 -4.92
C LEU A 39 7.72 3.10 -4.77
N SER A 40 7.25 3.93 -3.85
CA SER A 40 7.88 5.20 -3.53
C SER A 40 8.36 5.14 -2.09
N GLY A 41 9.65 4.92 -1.92
CA GLY A 41 10.24 4.75 -0.60
C GLY A 41 9.97 3.37 0.00
N GLY A 42 10.39 3.17 1.21
CA GLY A 42 10.19 1.93 1.91
C GLY A 42 8.86 1.88 2.66
N LEU A 43 8.55 0.69 3.16
CA LEU A 43 7.38 0.50 4.00
C LEU A 43 7.57 1.24 5.33
N THR A 44 6.56 1.96 5.75
CA THR A 44 6.58 2.69 7.01
C THR A 44 5.60 2.04 7.99
N ALA A 45 6.01 1.95 9.24
CA ALA A 45 5.16 1.41 10.28
C ALA A 45 5.00 2.44 11.39
N SER A 46 3.80 2.52 11.96
CA SER A 46 3.51 3.41 13.08
C SER A 46 2.46 2.75 13.96
N SER A 47 2.78 2.55 15.22
CA SER A 47 1.92 1.84 16.17
C SER A 47 1.55 0.46 15.60
N SER A 48 0.30 0.21 15.30
CA SER A 48 -0.15 -1.06 14.75
C SER A 48 -0.53 -0.95 13.27
N MET A 49 -0.04 0.08 12.58
CA MET A 49 -0.37 0.33 11.17
C MET A 49 0.86 0.24 10.29
N LEU A 50 0.63 -0.17 9.05
CA LEU A 50 1.65 -0.19 8.00
C LEU A 50 1.18 0.72 6.87
N PHE A 51 2.14 1.44 6.27
CA PHE A 51 1.86 2.36 5.16
C PHE A 51 2.85 2.14 4.03
N GLN A 52 2.37 2.19 2.81
CA GLN A 52 3.23 2.14 1.63
C GLN A 52 2.74 3.14 0.60
N ALA A 53 3.65 3.94 0.09
CA ALA A 53 3.34 4.92 -0.95
C ALA A 53 3.77 4.38 -2.32
N PHE A 54 3.05 4.81 -3.35
CA PHE A 54 3.31 4.41 -4.73
C PHE A 54 3.22 5.64 -5.62
N THR A 55 3.96 5.60 -6.72
CA THR A 55 3.87 6.63 -7.75
C THR A 55 3.65 5.96 -9.10
N LYS A 56 3.12 6.73 -10.03
CA LYS A 56 2.84 6.26 -11.38
C LYS A 56 3.12 7.39 -12.37
N ILE A 57 3.78 7.04 -13.45
CA ILE A 57 4.12 8.02 -14.49
C ILE A 57 2.99 8.08 -15.51
#